data_6f45688a1e2205f3abf1b91c7c58834a
#
_entry.id   6f45688a1e2205f3abf1b91c7c58834a
#
_cell.length_a   1.000
_cell.length_b   1.000
_cell.length_c   1.000
_cell.angle_alpha   90.00
_cell.angle_beta   90.00
_cell.angle_gamma   90.00
#
_symmetry.space_group_name_H-M   'P 1'
#
loop_
_entity.id
_entity.type
_entity.pdbx_description
1 polymer ?
#
loop_
_entity_poly.entity_id
_entity_poly.type
_entity_poly.pdbx_seq_one_letter_code
_entity_poly.pdbx_strand_id
1 'polypeptide(L)'
;MSLAPTPLAPVRLYRQIAEQVRGLIAQGRFVRGERLPAERELAQQLGVSRPSVREALIALEVEGLIEVRTGSGIYVCDQTLAPARKAQSRSAQSSKAVTRAPHKPSDEWGPLEVLQARSLIEGELAALAAGHGSASQLRSIGSALTLMRREAKAGLQPREGDEAFHLAVAQASGNSVLQDTL
;
A
#
# COMPACT_ATOMS: atom_id res chain seq x y z
N MET A 1 -20.29 34.38 20.22
CA MET A 1 -19.22 33.42 19.88
C MET A 1 -19.68 32.64 18.66
N SER A 2 -19.14 32.94 17.49
CA SER A 2 -19.48 32.25 16.24
C SER A 2 -18.58 31.03 16.11
N LEU A 3 -19.16 29.83 16.16
CA LEU A 3 -18.52 28.59 15.82
C LEU A 3 -18.39 28.55 14.29
N ALA A 4 -17.21 28.88 13.77
CA ALA A 4 -16.91 28.60 12.37
C ALA A 4 -16.83 27.06 12.24
N PRO A 5 -17.68 26.41 11.42
CA PRO A 5 -17.59 24.97 11.23
C PRO A 5 -16.28 24.64 10.55
N THR A 6 -15.44 23.84 11.22
CA THR A 6 -14.27 23.25 10.58
C THR A 6 -14.78 22.29 9.50
N PRO A 7 -14.42 22.46 8.22
CA PRO A 7 -14.84 21.54 7.19
C PRO A 7 -14.33 20.13 7.52
N LEU A 8 -15.23 19.20 7.75
CA LEU A 8 -14.88 17.78 7.82
C LEU A 8 -14.36 17.39 6.42
N ALA A 9 -13.13 16.89 6.34
CA ALA A 9 -12.59 16.41 5.08
C ALA A 9 -13.53 15.30 4.54
N PRO A 10 -14.06 15.43 3.32
CA PRO A 10 -14.94 14.41 2.77
C PRO A 10 -14.17 13.09 2.69
N VAL A 11 -14.73 12.04 3.27
CA VAL A 11 -14.15 10.68 3.15
C VAL A 11 -14.07 10.36 1.66
N ARG A 12 -12.87 10.08 1.17
CA ARG A 12 -12.65 9.79 -0.26
C ARG A 12 -13.55 8.63 -0.71
N LEU A 13 -14.18 8.76 -1.85
CA LEU A 13 -15.17 7.81 -2.37
C LEU A 13 -14.61 6.38 -2.43
N TYR A 14 -13.35 6.20 -2.82
CA TYR A 14 -12.73 4.87 -2.87
C TYR A 14 -12.72 4.17 -1.50
N ARG A 15 -12.57 4.91 -0.38
CA ARG A 15 -12.61 4.33 0.97
C ARG A 15 -13.99 3.82 1.32
N GLN A 16 -15.04 4.57 0.95
CA GLN A 16 -16.41 4.14 1.17
C GLN A 16 -16.72 2.87 0.38
N ILE A 17 -16.23 2.78 -0.86
CA ILE A 17 -16.36 1.60 -1.71
C ILE A 17 -15.60 0.42 -1.08
N ALA A 18 -14.35 0.62 -0.67
CA ALA A 18 -13.54 -0.42 -0.03
C ALA A 18 -14.20 -0.93 1.24
N GLU A 19 -14.75 -0.04 2.07
CA GLU A 19 -15.46 -0.40 3.30
C GLU A 19 -16.72 -1.21 3.02
N GLN A 20 -17.51 -0.85 1.99
CA GLN A 20 -18.66 -1.63 1.56
C GLN A 20 -18.26 -3.04 1.12
N VAL A 21 -17.24 -3.18 0.26
CA VAL A 21 -16.76 -4.49 -0.21
C VAL A 21 -16.23 -5.31 0.96
N ARG A 22 -15.46 -4.71 1.87
CA ARG A 22 -14.98 -5.36 3.10
C ARG A 22 -16.15 -5.86 3.95
N GLY A 23 -17.17 -5.04 4.13
CA GLY A 23 -18.39 -5.42 4.86
C GLY A 23 -19.10 -6.62 4.22
N LEU A 24 -19.20 -6.69 2.90
CA LEU A 24 -19.80 -7.81 2.18
C LEU A 24 -18.98 -9.11 2.37
N ILE A 25 -17.65 -9.02 2.34
CA ILE A 25 -16.76 -10.16 2.61
C ILE A 25 -16.93 -10.62 4.07
N ALA A 26 -16.93 -9.69 5.03
CA ALA A 26 -17.10 -10.00 6.45
C ALA A 26 -18.46 -10.63 6.77
N GLN A 27 -19.51 -10.28 6.03
CA GLN A 27 -20.86 -10.89 6.13
C GLN A 27 -20.97 -12.25 5.42
N GLY A 28 -19.90 -12.74 4.81
CA GLY A 28 -19.90 -14.01 4.08
C GLY A 28 -20.66 -13.97 2.75
N ARG A 29 -20.94 -12.77 2.22
CA ARG A 29 -21.57 -12.61 0.88
C ARG A 29 -20.61 -13.01 -0.23
N PHE A 30 -19.32 -12.91 0.02
CA PHE A 30 -18.24 -13.45 -0.80
C PHE A 30 -17.33 -14.25 0.10
N VAL A 31 -17.17 -15.53 -0.20
CA VAL A 31 -16.33 -16.43 0.57
C VAL A 31 -14.91 -16.51 -0.01
N ARG A 32 -14.00 -17.02 0.79
CA ARG A 32 -12.60 -17.22 0.40
C ARG A 32 -12.48 -17.97 -0.93
N GLY A 33 -11.63 -17.49 -1.82
CA GLY A 33 -11.41 -18.05 -3.15
C GLY A 33 -12.51 -17.74 -4.14
N GLU A 34 -13.60 -17.11 -3.71
CA GLU A 34 -14.68 -16.69 -4.58
C GLU A 34 -14.27 -15.49 -5.41
N ARG A 35 -14.78 -15.46 -6.64
CA ARG A 35 -14.56 -14.37 -7.57
C ARG A 35 -15.53 -13.23 -7.28
N LEU A 36 -15.00 -12.04 -7.05
CA LEU A 36 -15.79 -10.80 -7.00
C LEU A 36 -16.30 -10.41 -8.39
N PRO A 37 -17.40 -9.63 -8.47
CA PRO A 37 -17.82 -9.01 -9.71
C PRO A 37 -16.69 -8.20 -10.35
N ALA A 38 -16.68 -8.11 -11.67
CA ALA A 38 -15.68 -7.32 -12.39
C ALA A 38 -15.79 -5.82 -12.05
N GLU A 39 -14.69 -5.07 -12.17
CA GLU A 39 -14.63 -3.62 -11.94
C GLU A 39 -15.81 -2.87 -12.54
N ARG A 40 -16.19 -3.22 -13.81
CA ARG A 40 -17.31 -2.60 -14.49
C ARG A 40 -18.65 -2.89 -13.82
N GLU A 41 -18.85 -4.11 -13.38
CA GLU A 41 -20.08 -4.55 -12.70
C GLU A 41 -20.20 -3.90 -11.32
N LEU A 42 -19.10 -3.86 -10.56
CA LEU A 42 -19.07 -3.15 -9.27
C LEU A 42 -19.39 -1.66 -9.44
N ALA A 43 -18.83 -1.02 -10.47
CA ALA A 43 -19.10 0.39 -10.76
C ALA A 43 -20.59 0.63 -11.07
N GLN A 44 -21.21 -0.26 -11.84
CA GLN A 44 -22.64 -0.19 -12.14
C GLN A 44 -23.52 -0.43 -10.90
N GLN A 45 -23.21 -1.46 -10.09
CA GLN A 45 -23.98 -1.81 -8.90
C GLN A 45 -23.89 -0.73 -7.81
N LEU A 46 -22.73 -0.08 -7.68
CA LEU A 46 -22.50 0.96 -6.69
C LEU A 46 -22.84 2.36 -7.18
N GLY A 47 -23.15 2.55 -8.47
CA GLY A 47 -23.47 3.85 -9.04
C GLY A 47 -22.29 4.82 -9.07
N VAL A 48 -21.05 4.32 -9.16
CA VAL A 48 -19.83 5.11 -9.09
C VAL A 48 -18.97 4.96 -10.35
N SER A 49 -17.92 5.80 -10.45
CA SER A 49 -16.99 5.72 -11.58
C SER A 49 -16.08 4.49 -11.48
N ARG A 50 -15.69 3.92 -12.63
CA ARG A 50 -14.71 2.81 -12.69
C ARG A 50 -13.37 3.15 -12.05
N PRO A 51 -12.78 4.36 -12.26
CA PRO A 51 -11.57 4.76 -11.54
C PRO A 51 -11.70 4.67 -10.02
N SER A 52 -12.82 5.11 -9.44
CA SER A 52 -13.05 5.05 -7.98
C SER A 52 -13.13 3.60 -7.47
N VAL A 53 -13.73 2.69 -8.25
CA VAL A 53 -13.75 1.26 -7.91
C VAL A 53 -12.34 0.68 -8.00
N ARG A 54 -11.58 1.01 -9.04
CA ARG A 54 -10.19 0.54 -9.18
C ARG A 54 -9.33 0.97 -8.00
N GLU A 55 -9.43 2.21 -7.57
CA GLU A 55 -8.75 2.70 -6.38
C GLU A 55 -9.11 1.91 -5.11
N ALA A 56 -10.41 1.62 -4.94
CA ALA A 56 -10.88 0.81 -3.82
C ALA A 56 -10.34 -0.63 -3.87
N LEU A 57 -10.32 -1.24 -5.04
CA LEU A 57 -9.78 -2.58 -5.24
C LEU A 57 -8.27 -2.63 -4.97
N ILE A 58 -7.51 -1.63 -5.41
CA ILE A 58 -6.07 -1.52 -5.09
C ILE A 58 -5.88 -1.42 -3.57
N ALA A 59 -6.68 -0.62 -2.87
CA ALA A 59 -6.60 -0.52 -1.42
C ALA A 59 -6.87 -1.87 -0.74
N LEU A 60 -7.90 -2.60 -1.16
CA LEU A 60 -8.24 -3.93 -0.63
C LEU A 60 -7.17 -4.98 -0.95
N GLU A 61 -6.52 -4.89 -2.10
CA GLU A 61 -5.41 -5.77 -2.49
C GLU A 61 -4.17 -5.51 -1.63
N VAL A 62 -3.82 -4.25 -1.39
CA VAL A 62 -2.73 -3.85 -0.47
C VAL A 62 -3.01 -4.32 0.96
N GLU A 63 -4.26 -4.33 1.39
CA GLU A 63 -4.68 -4.90 2.68
C GLU A 63 -4.62 -6.43 2.70
N GLY A 64 -4.51 -7.08 1.54
CA GLY A 64 -4.49 -8.54 1.41
C GLY A 64 -5.87 -9.18 1.56
N LEU A 65 -6.94 -8.42 1.39
CA LEU A 65 -8.32 -8.93 1.42
C LEU A 65 -8.73 -9.56 0.10
N ILE A 66 -8.17 -9.09 -1.00
CA ILE A 66 -8.42 -9.59 -2.35
C ILE A 66 -7.11 -9.75 -3.12
N GLU A 67 -7.15 -10.48 -4.22
CA GLU A 67 -6.06 -10.67 -5.17
C GLU A 67 -6.60 -10.40 -6.58
N VAL A 68 -5.92 -9.53 -7.34
CA VAL A 68 -6.23 -9.28 -8.75
C VAL A 68 -5.37 -10.18 -9.62
N ARG A 69 -5.99 -11.16 -10.28
CA ARG A 69 -5.32 -12.08 -11.23
C ARG A 69 -5.54 -11.57 -12.64
N THR A 70 -4.50 -11.03 -13.27
CA THR A 70 -4.56 -10.50 -14.63
C THR A 70 -5.18 -11.49 -15.60
N GLY A 71 -6.22 -11.08 -16.34
CA GLY A 71 -6.94 -11.92 -17.28
C GLY A 71 -7.91 -12.95 -16.65
N SER A 72 -7.88 -13.15 -15.32
CA SER A 72 -8.73 -14.12 -14.63
C SER A 72 -9.83 -13.45 -13.78
N GLY A 73 -9.53 -12.37 -13.09
CA GLY A 73 -10.49 -11.63 -12.28
C GLY A 73 -9.97 -11.26 -10.90
N ILE A 74 -10.90 -10.92 -10.01
CA ILE A 74 -10.65 -10.46 -8.65
C ILE A 74 -11.15 -11.55 -7.69
N TYR A 75 -10.34 -11.98 -6.73
CA TYR A 75 -10.65 -13.09 -5.84
C TYR A 75 -10.47 -12.69 -4.38
N VAL A 76 -11.33 -13.21 -3.49
CA VAL A 76 -11.20 -13.01 -2.05
C VAL A 76 -10.05 -13.84 -1.49
N CYS A 77 -9.13 -13.21 -0.77
CA CYS A 77 -7.98 -13.87 -0.15
C CYS A 77 -8.32 -14.54 1.19
N ASP A 78 -7.42 -15.41 1.64
CA ASP A 78 -7.49 -16.02 2.96
C ASP A 78 -6.95 -15.08 4.04
N GLN A 79 -7.85 -14.50 4.82
CA GLN A 79 -7.47 -13.63 5.94
C GLN A 79 -6.70 -14.35 7.06
N THR A 80 -6.72 -15.68 7.09
CA THR A 80 -6.01 -16.46 8.13
C THR A 80 -4.50 -16.40 7.97
N LEU A 81 -4.00 -16.00 6.78
CA LEU A 81 -2.57 -15.84 6.49
C LEU A 81 -2.08 -14.38 6.61
N ALA A 82 -2.98 -13.42 6.81
CA ALA A 82 -2.58 -12.06 7.08
C ALA A 82 -2.31 -11.90 8.59
N PRO A 83 -1.08 -11.62 9.04
CA PRO A 83 -0.86 -11.27 10.42
C PRO A 83 -1.67 -10.01 10.72
N ALA A 84 -2.56 -10.11 11.73
CA ALA A 84 -3.35 -8.99 12.20
C ALA A 84 -2.43 -7.79 12.43
N ARG A 85 -2.58 -6.73 11.66
CA ARG A 85 -1.94 -5.46 11.95
C ARG A 85 -2.49 -4.98 13.28
N LYS A 86 -1.80 -5.32 14.39
CA LYS A 86 -1.91 -4.54 15.61
C LYS A 86 -1.51 -3.13 15.25
N ALA A 87 -2.46 -2.22 15.28
CA ALA A 87 -2.20 -0.80 15.33
C ALA A 87 -1.32 -0.55 16.56
N GLN A 88 -0.02 -0.61 16.39
CA GLN A 88 0.91 -0.13 17.41
C GLN A 88 0.95 1.38 17.25
N SER A 89 0.11 2.03 18.06
CA SER A 89 0.33 3.41 18.45
C SER A 89 1.70 3.48 19.11
N ARG A 90 2.73 3.81 18.35
CA ARG A 90 4.00 4.21 18.91
C ARG A 90 3.80 5.58 19.54
N SER A 91 3.66 5.57 20.87
CA SER A 91 3.76 6.74 21.71
C SER A 91 5.03 7.50 21.38
N ALA A 92 4.86 8.76 20.99
CA ALA A 92 5.92 9.72 20.80
C ALA A 92 6.74 9.87 22.09
N GLN A 93 8.04 9.66 22.00
CA GLN A 93 9.00 10.28 22.90
C GLN A 93 10.03 11.06 22.10
N SER A 94 9.81 12.35 22.14
CA SER A 94 10.78 13.46 22.21
C SER A 94 12.13 13.32 21.48
N SER A 95 12.30 14.13 20.42
CA SER A 95 13.44 15.06 20.39
C SER A 95 13.25 16.15 19.35
N LYS A 96 13.39 17.38 19.81
CA LYS A 96 13.70 18.70 19.19
C LYS A 96 13.12 19.04 17.80
N ALA A 97 12.23 20.00 17.88
CA ALA A 97 11.60 20.72 16.78
C ALA A 97 12.57 21.24 15.72
N VAL A 98 12.42 20.72 14.53
CA VAL A 98 12.56 21.49 13.28
C VAL A 98 11.13 21.70 12.82
N THR A 99 10.70 22.94 12.68
CA THR A 99 9.38 23.32 12.18
C THR A 99 9.23 22.87 10.72
N ARG A 100 8.84 21.62 10.55
CA ARG A 100 8.42 21.03 9.27
C ARG A 100 6.95 21.37 9.09
N ALA A 101 6.56 21.83 7.91
CA ALA A 101 5.16 22.01 7.54
C ALA A 101 4.33 20.77 7.94
N PRO A 102 3.05 20.95 8.37
CA PRO A 102 2.25 19.81 8.84
C PRO A 102 2.20 18.76 7.75
N HIS A 103 2.83 17.62 8.03
CA HIS A 103 2.81 16.46 7.15
C HIS A 103 1.38 15.92 7.14
N LYS A 104 0.78 15.89 5.97
CA LYS A 104 -0.54 15.29 5.78
C LYS A 104 -0.48 13.84 6.24
N PRO A 105 -1.38 13.36 7.11
CA PRO A 105 -1.35 11.96 7.50
C PRO A 105 -1.40 11.06 6.25
N SER A 106 -0.61 10.01 6.22
CA SER A 106 -0.57 9.03 5.11
C SER A 106 -1.93 8.45 4.75
N ASP A 107 -2.88 8.52 5.70
CA ASP A 107 -4.27 8.11 5.54
C ASP A 107 -5.09 9.00 4.58
N GLU A 108 -4.56 10.14 4.14
CA GLU A 108 -5.27 11.03 3.22
C GLU A 108 -4.92 10.79 1.74
N TRP A 109 -3.87 10.02 1.43
CA TRP A 109 -3.47 9.77 0.05
C TRP A 109 -4.22 8.59 -0.57
N GLY A 110 -4.58 8.74 -1.86
CA GLY A 110 -5.16 7.65 -2.64
C GLY A 110 -4.09 6.62 -3.03
N PRO A 111 -4.44 5.34 -3.13
CA PRO A 111 -3.48 4.29 -3.49
C PRO A 111 -2.81 4.54 -4.85
N LEU A 112 -3.53 5.09 -5.83
CA LEU A 112 -2.95 5.45 -7.13
C LEU A 112 -1.95 6.61 -7.03
N GLU A 113 -2.23 7.62 -6.20
CA GLU A 113 -1.30 8.73 -5.95
C GLU A 113 0.01 8.22 -5.34
N VAL A 114 -0.09 7.30 -4.38
CA VAL A 114 1.08 6.65 -3.76
C VAL A 114 1.88 5.85 -4.79
N LEU A 115 1.22 5.01 -5.60
CA LEU A 115 1.87 4.24 -6.65
C LEU A 115 2.56 5.11 -7.70
N GLN A 116 1.96 6.25 -8.08
CA GLN A 116 2.58 7.19 -9.01
C GLN A 116 3.82 7.84 -8.41
N ALA A 117 3.74 8.30 -7.15
CA ALA A 117 4.88 8.89 -6.45
C ALA A 117 6.02 7.88 -6.29
N ARG A 118 5.71 6.66 -5.87
CA ARG A 118 6.67 5.56 -5.76
C ARG A 118 7.34 5.25 -7.10
N SER A 119 6.57 5.12 -8.17
CA SER A 119 7.11 4.84 -9.51
C SER A 119 8.16 5.85 -9.96
N LEU A 120 7.96 7.14 -9.64
CA LEU A 120 8.92 8.20 -9.95
C LEU A 120 10.16 8.13 -9.07
N ILE A 121 9.97 7.96 -7.76
CA ILE A 121 11.07 8.00 -6.78
C ILE A 121 11.90 6.72 -6.85
N GLU A 122 11.27 5.56 -6.90
CA GLU A 122 11.95 4.26 -6.84
C GLU A 122 12.77 3.98 -8.12
N GLY A 123 12.29 4.45 -9.28
CA GLY A 123 13.05 4.36 -10.53
C GLY A 123 14.37 5.14 -10.46
N GLU A 124 14.34 6.36 -9.92
CA GLU A 124 15.53 7.17 -9.74
C GLU A 124 16.47 6.60 -8.66
N LEU A 125 15.90 6.12 -7.55
CA LEU A 125 16.67 5.44 -6.50
C LEU A 125 17.41 4.22 -7.04
N ALA A 126 16.75 3.42 -7.88
CA ALA A 126 17.35 2.24 -8.49
C ALA A 126 18.50 2.62 -9.46
N ALA A 127 18.33 3.69 -10.25
CA ALA A 127 19.38 4.20 -11.12
C ALA A 127 20.61 4.69 -10.33
N LEU A 128 20.38 5.45 -9.25
CA LEU A 128 21.44 5.91 -8.35
C LEU A 128 22.14 4.74 -7.66
N ALA A 129 21.38 3.76 -7.16
CA ALA A 129 21.91 2.56 -6.53
C ALA A 129 22.78 1.74 -7.49
N ALA A 130 22.39 1.64 -8.75
CA ALA A 130 23.19 0.96 -9.78
C ALA A 130 24.51 1.69 -10.08
N GLY A 131 24.53 3.01 -10.00
CA GLY A 131 25.72 3.83 -10.26
C GLY A 131 26.67 3.98 -9.07
N HIS A 132 26.14 4.00 -7.85
CA HIS A 132 26.92 4.34 -6.64
C HIS A 132 26.95 3.23 -5.58
N GLY A 133 26.11 2.21 -5.71
CA GLY A 133 25.99 1.16 -4.70
C GLY A 133 27.28 0.36 -4.51
N SER A 134 27.73 0.23 -3.28
CA SER A 134 28.86 -0.64 -2.95
C SER A 134 28.49 -2.12 -3.13
N ALA A 135 29.49 -2.98 -3.29
CA ALA A 135 29.28 -4.42 -3.41
C ALA A 135 28.51 -5.02 -2.21
N SER A 136 28.65 -4.47 -1.01
CA SER A 136 27.90 -4.88 0.18
C SER A 136 26.43 -4.49 0.08
N GLN A 137 26.13 -3.27 -0.36
CA GLN A 137 24.75 -2.79 -0.57
C GLN A 137 24.03 -3.58 -1.67
N LEU A 138 24.69 -3.86 -2.78
CA LEU A 138 24.15 -4.71 -3.84
C LEU A 138 23.84 -6.13 -3.35
N ARG A 139 24.68 -6.70 -2.46
CA ARG A 139 24.37 -7.99 -1.81
C ARG A 139 23.14 -7.90 -0.91
N SER A 140 22.94 -6.80 -0.19
CA SER A 140 21.75 -6.59 0.63
C SER A 140 20.48 -6.58 -0.22
N ILE A 141 20.48 -5.91 -1.36
CA ILE A 141 19.38 -5.95 -2.34
C ILE A 141 19.11 -7.40 -2.80
N GLY A 142 20.16 -8.16 -3.14
CA GLY A 142 20.03 -9.56 -3.52
C GLY A 142 19.46 -10.45 -2.43
N SER A 143 19.80 -10.17 -1.16
CA SER A 143 19.26 -10.89 0.00
C SER A 143 17.76 -10.61 0.19
N ALA A 144 17.34 -9.36 0.03
CA ALA A 144 15.93 -8.97 0.10
C ALA A 144 15.10 -9.66 -1.02
N LEU A 145 15.60 -9.68 -2.25
CA LEU A 145 14.97 -10.43 -3.35
C LEU A 145 14.85 -11.94 -3.06
N THR A 146 15.84 -12.51 -2.38
CA THR A 146 15.79 -13.92 -1.98
C THR A 146 14.72 -14.15 -0.92
N LEU A 147 14.55 -13.22 0.02
CA LEU A 147 13.46 -13.25 1.00
C LEU A 147 12.09 -13.17 0.32
N MET A 148 11.87 -12.20 -0.58
CA MET A 148 10.63 -12.09 -1.36
C MET A 148 10.27 -13.40 -2.06
N ARG A 149 11.26 -14.04 -2.71
CA ARG A 149 11.04 -15.33 -3.39
C ARG A 149 10.68 -16.46 -2.43
N ARG A 150 11.23 -16.45 -1.22
CA ARG A 150 10.92 -17.44 -0.18
C ARG A 150 9.49 -17.25 0.32
N GLU A 151 9.08 -16.02 0.62
CA GLU A 151 7.72 -15.68 1.05
C GLU A 151 6.70 -16.08 -0.02
N ALA A 152 6.95 -15.73 -1.29
CA ALA A 152 6.09 -16.08 -2.41
C ALA A 152 5.96 -17.62 -2.60
N LYS A 153 7.07 -18.37 -2.47
CA LYS A 153 7.04 -19.84 -2.52
C LYS A 153 6.26 -20.47 -1.36
N ALA A 154 6.22 -19.80 -0.21
CA ALA A 154 5.43 -20.22 0.94
C ALA A 154 3.94 -19.84 0.81
N GLY A 155 3.51 -19.23 -0.30
CA GLY A 155 2.15 -18.74 -0.51
C GLY A 155 1.82 -17.48 0.29
N LEU A 156 2.83 -16.80 0.83
CA LEU A 156 2.69 -15.54 1.56
C LEU A 156 2.85 -14.36 0.62
N GLN A 157 2.21 -13.23 0.96
CA GLN A 157 2.57 -11.96 0.33
C GLN A 157 3.97 -11.55 0.80
N PRO A 158 4.89 -11.18 -0.12
CA PRO A 158 6.30 -10.92 0.21
C PRO A 158 6.50 -9.55 0.85
N ARG A 159 5.88 -9.30 2.01
CA ARG A 159 5.89 -7.99 2.67
C ARG A 159 7.22 -7.64 3.31
N GLU A 160 7.82 -8.58 4.04
CA GLU A 160 9.12 -8.35 4.70
C GLU A 160 10.22 -8.20 3.66
N GLY A 161 10.20 -9.05 2.63
CA GLY A 161 11.13 -8.97 1.52
C GLY A 161 10.98 -7.71 0.69
N ASP A 162 9.74 -7.26 0.45
CA ASP A 162 9.42 -6.03 -0.29
C ASP A 162 9.93 -4.78 0.46
N GLU A 163 9.61 -4.66 1.75
CA GLU A 163 10.09 -3.57 2.60
C GLU A 163 11.63 -3.55 2.66
N ALA A 164 12.25 -4.72 2.87
CA ALA A 164 13.70 -4.84 2.89
C ALA A 164 14.34 -4.48 1.54
N PHE A 165 13.70 -4.81 0.42
CA PHE A 165 14.17 -4.49 -0.92
C PHE A 165 14.18 -2.98 -1.17
N HIS A 166 13.06 -2.31 -0.93
CA HIS A 166 12.95 -0.86 -1.12
C HIS A 166 13.91 -0.08 -0.23
N LEU A 167 14.04 -0.49 1.04
CA LEU A 167 15.00 0.10 1.97
C LEU A 167 16.45 -0.10 1.50
N ALA A 168 16.81 -1.30 1.04
CA ALA A 168 18.16 -1.59 0.57
C ALA A 168 18.51 -0.79 -0.70
N VAL A 169 17.56 -0.62 -1.64
CA VAL A 169 17.73 0.21 -2.84
C VAL A 169 17.93 1.67 -2.44
N ALA A 170 17.09 2.18 -1.54
CA ALA A 170 17.20 3.55 -1.04
C ALA A 170 18.56 3.81 -0.38
N GLN A 171 19.03 2.90 0.47
CA GLN A 171 20.36 3.00 1.09
C GLN A 171 21.50 2.95 0.07
N ALA A 172 21.37 2.13 -0.96
CA ALA A 172 22.39 2.01 -2.01
C ALA A 172 22.45 3.23 -2.94
N SER A 173 21.39 4.04 -3.01
CA SER A 173 21.35 5.27 -3.79
C SER A 173 22.35 6.34 -3.29
N GLY A 174 22.73 6.27 -2.01
CA GLY A 174 23.60 7.26 -1.36
C GLY A 174 22.94 8.62 -1.10
N ASN A 175 21.63 8.74 -1.33
CA ASN A 175 20.86 9.98 -1.12
C ASN A 175 19.97 9.87 0.11
N SER A 176 20.41 10.46 1.23
CA SER A 176 19.70 10.40 2.50
C SER A 176 18.30 11.07 2.46
N VAL A 177 18.14 12.10 1.65
CA VAL A 177 16.84 12.79 1.52
C VAL A 177 15.81 11.88 0.87
N LEU A 178 16.21 11.16 -0.18
CA LEU A 178 15.33 10.18 -0.83
C LEU A 178 15.04 8.96 0.05
N GLN A 179 15.98 8.55 0.91
CA GLN A 179 15.74 7.48 1.89
C GLN A 179 14.64 7.82 2.88
N ASP A 180 14.57 9.09 3.32
CA ASP A 180 13.56 9.56 4.28
C ASP A 180 12.17 9.77 3.64
N THR A 181 12.07 9.64 2.31
CA THR A 181 10.83 9.89 1.57
C THR A 181 10.05 8.60 1.27
N LEU A 182 10.69 7.45 1.37
CA LEU A 182 10.11 6.12 1.20
C LEU A 182 9.47 5.61 2.49
#